data_46eef72f19de60a4dcf18f9c2e929f6a
#
_entry.id   46eef72f19de60a4dcf18f9c2e929f6a
#
_cell.length_a   1.000
_cell.length_b   1.000
_cell.length_c   1.000
_cell.angle_alpha   90.00
_cell.angle_beta   90.00
_cell.angle_gamma   90.00
#
_symmetry.space_group_name_H-M   'P 1'
#
loop_
_entity.id
_entity.type
_entity.pdbx_description
1 polymer ?
#
loop_
_entity_poly.entity_id
_entity_poly.type
_entity_poly.pdbx_seq_one_letter_code
_entity_poly.pdbx_strand_id
1 'polypeptide(L)'
;MKLLLINPNTSDAMTAGIAQSAQAVAAAGTEIIAVHPTFGPLSIEGHYDEAFAAAGVAEQVRLAQAQRPEGIVIACFGDPGLEAAREATSAPVLGIAEAAFHAASMLATGFSIVTTMTRTCIIAERLVQRYGFEHQCRGVHGTDIAVLDLEDGGEAMTRQIEDVARAALSRDRSGAIVLGCAGMSALCQTLTERLGVPVIDGVAVAVKFAEALAALAASSLTSSTEGIAALPLARVQADAALPLGAGVNP
;
A
#
# COMPACT_ATOMS: atom_id res chain seq x y z
N MET A 1 -1.83 -9.15 -18.00
CA MET A 1 -2.63 -8.66 -16.85
C MET A 1 -2.32 -7.18 -16.65
N LYS A 2 -3.33 -6.36 -16.29
CA LYS A 2 -3.15 -4.94 -15.98
C LYS A 2 -3.40 -4.71 -14.50
N LEU A 3 -2.42 -4.18 -13.78
CA LEU A 3 -2.56 -3.79 -12.38
C LEU A 3 -2.49 -2.27 -12.27
N LEU A 4 -3.50 -1.68 -11.63
CA LEU A 4 -3.49 -0.26 -11.28
C LEU A 4 -2.78 -0.10 -9.93
N LEU A 5 -1.74 0.73 -9.92
CA LEU A 5 -1.00 1.09 -8.71
C LEU A 5 -1.30 2.55 -8.36
N ILE A 6 -1.96 2.78 -7.24
CA ILE A 6 -2.35 4.12 -6.82
C ILE A 6 -1.43 4.58 -5.70
N ASN A 7 -0.59 5.58 -5.96
CA ASN A 7 0.03 6.36 -4.89
C ASN A 7 -0.99 7.40 -4.40
N PRO A 8 -1.44 7.36 -3.14
CA PRO A 8 -2.51 8.25 -2.69
C PRO A 8 -2.10 9.71 -2.41
N ASN A 9 -0.80 10.01 -2.45
CA ASN A 9 -0.30 11.38 -2.38
C ASN A 9 -0.09 11.98 -3.79
N THR A 10 0.35 13.24 -3.89
CA THR A 10 0.50 13.96 -5.15
C THR A 10 1.95 14.07 -5.63
N SER A 11 2.90 13.28 -5.08
CA SER A 11 4.31 13.27 -5.51
C SER A 11 4.51 12.44 -6.78
N ASP A 12 4.90 13.08 -7.88
CA ASP A 12 5.32 12.42 -9.11
C ASP A 12 6.55 11.52 -8.89
N ALA A 13 7.54 12.01 -8.14
CA ALA A 13 8.78 11.30 -7.88
C ALA A 13 8.52 10.02 -7.08
N MET A 14 7.71 10.10 -6.02
CA MET A 14 7.33 8.94 -5.22
C MET A 14 6.52 7.94 -6.05
N THR A 15 5.59 8.40 -6.89
CA THR A 15 4.81 7.54 -7.78
C THR A 15 5.71 6.76 -8.72
N ALA A 16 6.71 7.42 -9.32
CA ALA A 16 7.69 6.78 -10.19
C ALA A 16 8.55 5.74 -9.46
N GLY A 17 9.03 6.05 -8.24
CA GLY A 17 9.80 5.12 -7.41
C GLY A 17 9.01 3.87 -7.02
N ILE A 18 7.76 4.05 -6.61
CA ILE A 18 6.85 2.95 -6.26
C ILE A 18 6.55 2.10 -7.50
N ALA A 19 6.32 2.73 -8.66
CA ALA A 19 6.10 2.03 -9.92
C ALA A 19 7.31 1.17 -10.32
N GLN A 20 8.52 1.68 -10.13
CA GLN A 20 9.76 0.92 -10.38
C GLN A 20 9.86 -0.30 -9.46
N SER A 21 9.58 -0.15 -8.18
CA SER A 21 9.58 -1.26 -7.21
C SER A 21 8.52 -2.31 -7.56
N ALA A 22 7.32 -1.90 -7.95
CA ALA A 22 6.26 -2.79 -8.40
C ALA A 22 6.64 -3.54 -9.68
N GLN A 23 7.20 -2.84 -10.68
CA GLN A 23 7.62 -3.43 -11.95
C GLN A 23 8.74 -4.46 -11.77
N ALA A 24 9.66 -4.24 -10.82
CA ALA A 24 10.76 -5.16 -10.54
C ALA A 24 10.30 -6.55 -10.08
N VAL A 25 9.12 -6.64 -9.45
CA VAL A 25 8.55 -7.89 -8.95
C VAL A 25 7.41 -8.44 -9.80
N ALA A 26 6.84 -7.63 -10.69
CA ALA A 26 5.72 -8.04 -11.53
C ALA A 26 6.08 -9.26 -12.40
N ALA A 27 5.13 -10.16 -12.61
CA ALA A 27 5.32 -11.31 -13.50
C ALA A 27 5.45 -10.85 -14.97
N ALA A 28 6.11 -11.67 -15.78
CA ALA A 28 6.18 -11.43 -17.22
C ALA A 28 4.77 -11.30 -17.81
N GLY A 29 4.51 -10.19 -18.51
CA GLY A 29 3.19 -9.88 -19.08
C GLY A 29 2.22 -9.15 -18.14
N THR A 30 2.63 -8.83 -16.91
CA THR A 30 1.90 -7.90 -16.06
C THR A 30 2.33 -6.46 -16.37
N GLU A 31 1.36 -5.63 -16.74
CA GLU A 31 1.51 -4.19 -16.96
C GLU A 31 1.15 -3.45 -15.67
N ILE A 32 2.06 -2.62 -15.16
CA ILE A 32 1.81 -1.75 -14.00
C ILE A 32 1.42 -0.36 -14.52
N ILE A 33 0.23 0.08 -14.19
CA ILE A 33 -0.29 1.42 -14.49
C ILE A 33 -0.25 2.20 -13.19
N ALA A 34 0.78 3.03 -13.00
CA ALA A 34 0.92 3.83 -11.80
C ALA A 34 0.27 5.19 -11.97
N VAL A 35 -0.54 5.59 -10.99
CA VAL A 35 -1.27 6.84 -10.96
C VAL A 35 -1.23 7.48 -9.58
N HIS A 36 -1.50 8.77 -9.50
CA HIS A 36 -1.75 9.51 -8.27
C HIS A 36 -2.86 10.54 -8.49
N PRO A 37 -3.53 11.02 -7.43
CA PRO A 37 -4.53 12.08 -7.55
C PRO A 37 -3.88 13.41 -7.89
N THR A 38 -4.65 14.31 -8.51
CA THR A 38 -4.24 15.69 -8.82
C THR A 38 -4.49 16.66 -7.66
N PHE A 39 -5.07 16.18 -6.56
CA PHE A 39 -5.36 16.95 -5.36
C PHE A 39 -5.01 16.14 -4.10
N GLY A 40 -4.80 16.80 -3.01
CA GLY A 40 -4.46 16.17 -1.73
C GLY A 40 -3.06 16.52 -1.26
N PRO A 41 -2.55 15.81 -0.25
CA PRO A 41 -1.25 16.08 0.33
C PRO A 41 -0.10 15.63 -0.57
N LEU A 42 1.03 16.31 -0.50
CA LEU A 42 2.27 15.89 -1.16
C LEU A 42 2.89 14.65 -0.47
N SER A 43 2.69 14.53 0.85
CA SER A 43 3.01 13.33 1.64
C SER A 43 1.90 13.07 2.67
N ILE A 44 1.75 11.82 3.09
CA ILE A 44 0.72 11.42 4.05
C ILE A 44 1.41 11.10 5.38
N GLU A 45 1.26 12.00 6.35
CA GLU A 45 1.93 11.93 7.64
C GLU A 45 1.00 12.16 8.83
N GLY A 46 -0.30 12.02 8.62
CA GLY A 46 -1.31 12.18 9.66
C GLY A 46 -2.71 11.85 9.17
N HIS A 47 -3.66 11.78 10.12
CA HIS A 47 -5.07 11.45 9.81
C HIS A 47 -5.77 12.48 8.93
N TYR A 48 -5.35 13.76 9.00
CA TYR A 48 -5.87 14.79 8.11
C TYR A 48 -5.50 14.49 6.66
N ASP A 49 -4.24 14.13 6.42
CA ASP A 49 -3.73 13.77 5.10
C ASP A 49 -4.42 12.50 4.57
N GLU A 50 -4.66 11.51 5.44
CA GLU A 50 -5.36 10.27 5.10
C GLU A 50 -6.78 10.53 4.57
N ALA A 51 -7.50 11.51 5.11
CA ALA A 51 -8.85 11.82 4.67
C ALA A 51 -8.90 12.30 3.20
N PHE A 52 -7.95 13.16 2.81
CA PHE A 52 -7.83 13.60 1.42
C PHE A 52 -7.26 12.51 0.52
N ALA A 53 -6.31 11.74 1.01
CA ALA A 53 -5.76 10.60 0.31
C ALA A 53 -6.83 9.56 -0.02
N ALA A 54 -7.74 9.26 0.92
CA ALA A 54 -8.86 8.34 0.69
C ALA A 54 -9.81 8.83 -0.42
N ALA A 55 -10.12 10.14 -0.44
CA ALA A 55 -10.91 10.73 -1.52
C ALA A 55 -10.17 10.64 -2.87
N GLY A 56 -8.86 10.88 -2.87
CA GLY A 56 -8.02 10.74 -4.06
C GLY A 56 -7.99 9.32 -4.60
N VAL A 57 -7.88 8.31 -3.73
CA VAL A 57 -7.94 6.89 -4.12
C VAL A 57 -9.28 6.56 -4.77
N ALA A 58 -10.40 6.96 -4.16
CA ALA A 58 -11.73 6.71 -4.71
C ALA A 58 -11.89 7.32 -6.11
N GLU A 59 -11.38 8.53 -6.33
CA GLU A 59 -11.40 9.20 -7.64
C GLU A 59 -10.53 8.46 -8.66
N GLN A 60 -9.31 8.01 -8.29
CA GLN A 60 -8.44 7.27 -9.21
C GLN A 60 -9.06 5.93 -9.61
N VAL A 61 -9.70 5.21 -8.68
CA VAL A 61 -10.43 3.98 -8.99
C VAL A 61 -11.56 4.26 -9.98
N ARG A 62 -12.33 5.32 -9.78
CA ARG A 62 -13.41 5.72 -10.67
C ARG A 62 -12.90 6.05 -12.09
N LEU A 63 -11.81 6.81 -12.20
CA LEU A 63 -11.20 7.19 -13.49
C LEU A 63 -10.62 5.98 -14.24
N ALA A 64 -10.07 5.01 -13.51
CA ALA A 64 -9.44 3.84 -14.10
C ALA A 64 -10.42 2.78 -14.62
N GLN A 65 -11.74 2.88 -14.34
CA GLN A 65 -12.72 1.88 -14.78
C GLN A 65 -12.71 1.65 -16.31
N ALA A 66 -12.46 2.70 -17.10
CA ALA A 66 -12.36 2.59 -18.56
C ALA A 66 -11.19 1.73 -19.03
N GLN A 67 -10.12 1.62 -18.23
CA GLN A 67 -8.92 0.84 -18.52
C GLN A 67 -9.08 -0.63 -18.12
N ARG A 68 -10.14 -0.97 -17.35
CA ARG A 68 -10.46 -2.31 -16.85
C ARG A 68 -9.27 -2.98 -16.17
N PRO A 69 -8.72 -2.41 -15.08
CA PRO A 69 -7.64 -3.07 -14.35
C PRO A 69 -8.13 -4.40 -13.78
N GLU A 70 -7.29 -5.42 -13.85
CA GLU A 70 -7.58 -6.77 -13.34
C GLU A 70 -7.25 -6.89 -11.84
N GLY A 71 -6.50 -5.93 -11.29
CA GLY A 71 -6.22 -5.77 -9.87
C GLY A 71 -5.81 -4.34 -9.55
N ILE A 72 -6.00 -3.91 -8.31
CA ILE A 72 -5.68 -2.57 -7.83
C ILE A 72 -4.85 -2.68 -6.56
N VAL A 73 -3.78 -1.87 -6.47
CA VAL A 73 -2.92 -1.77 -5.29
C VAL A 73 -2.92 -0.32 -4.80
N ILE A 74 -3.24 -0.11 -3.52
CA ILE A 74 -3.13 1.19 -2.85
C ILE A 74 -1.77 1.25 -2.17
N ALA A 75 -0.88 2.08 -2.71
CA ALA A 75 0.54 2.11 -2.35
C ALA A 75 0.85 3.14 -1.24
N CYS A 76 0.17 3.03 -0.12
CA CYS A 76 0.43 3.78 1.11
C CYS A 76 0.16 2.91 2.32
N PHE A 77 1.02 2.94 3.32
CA PHE A 77 0.92 2.07 4.51
C PHE A 77 -0.18 2.50 5.51
N GLY A 78 -1.02 3.46 5.15
CA GLY A 78 -2.28 3.78 5.83
C GLY A 78 -3.48 3.07 5.21
N ASP A 79 -3.31 2.42 4.07
CA ASP A 79 -4.38 1.82 3.24
C ASP A 79 -5.59 2.78 3.07
N PRO A 80 -5.36 4.09 2.78
CA PRO A 80 -6.43 5.08 2.75
C PRO A 80 -7.44 4.76 1.65
N GLY A 81 -8.72 4.79 1.99
CA GLY A 81 -9.81 4.57 1.03
C GLY A 81 -9.98 3.13 0.54
N LEU A 82 -9.33 2.14 1.17
CA LEU A 82 -9.35 0.73 0.75
C LEU A 82 -10.78 0.18 0.62
N GLU A 83 -11.64 0.40 1.61
CA GLU A 83 -13.02 -0.10 1.57
C GLU A 83 -13.85 0.59 0.48
N ALA A 84 -13.69 1.91 0.32
CA ALA A 84 -14.37 2.66 -0.74
C ALA A 84 -13.92 2.18 -2.14
N ALA A 85 -12.63 1.88 -2.29
CA ALA A 85 -12.09 1.30 -3.52
C ALA A 85 -12.68 -0.08 -3.81
N ARG A 86 -12.82 -0.94 -2.79
CA ARG A 86 -13.44 -2.27 -2.91
C ARG A 86 -14.91 -2.20 -3.32
N GLU A 87 -15.64 -1.20 -2.84
CA GLU A 87 -17.03 -0.98 -3.25
C GLU A 87 -17.17 -0.48 -4.71
N ALA A 88 -16.14 0.21 -5.22
CA ALA A 88 -16.18 0.88 -6.52
C ALA A 88 -15.78 -0.01 -7.70
N THR A 89 -15.27 -1.23 -7.47
CA THR A 89 -14.80 -2.13 -8.53
C THR A 89 -15.04 -3.60 -8.20
N SER A 90 -15.11 -4.43 -9.23
CA SER A 90 -15.12 -5.90 -9.09
C SER A 90 -13.70 -6.52 -9.11
N ALA A 91 -12.68 -5.74 -9.44
CA ALA A 91 -11.29 -6.19 -9.39
C ALA A 91 -10.83 -6.33 -7.92
N PRO A 92 -9.95 -7.27 -7.59
CA PRO A 92 -9.36 -7.33 -6.25
C PRO A 92 -8.58 -6.04 -5.94
N VAL A 93 -8.84 -5.48 -4.76
CA VAL A 93 -8.16 -4.28 -4.27
C VAL A 93 -7.37 -4.62 -3.01
N LEU A 94 -6.08 -4.32 -3.02
CA LEU A 94 -5.16 -4.58 -1.93
C LEU A 94 -4.55 -3.28 -1.42
N GLY A 95 -4.54 -3.13 -0.10
CA GLY A 95 -3.70 -2.17 0.59
C GLY A 95 -2.33 -2.79 0.88
N ILE A 96 -1.27 -2.00 0.81
CA ILE A 96 0.07 -2.53 1.04
C ILE A 96 0.33 -2.89 2.51
N ALA A 97 -0.35 -2.27 3.46
CA ALA A 97 -0.24 -2.65 4.88
C ALA A 97 -0.92 -4.00 5.13
N GLU A 98 -2.17 -4.18 4.69
CA GLU A 98 -2.89 -5.45 4.80
C GLU A 98 -2.10 -6.60 4.16
N ALA A 99 -1.62 -6.40 2.93
CA ALA A 99 -0.83 -7.41 2.22
C ALA A 99 0.46 -7.76 2.97
N ALA A 100 1.18 -6.76 3.48
CA ALA A 100 2.42 -6.98 4.22
C ALA A 100 2.21 -7.77 5.52
N PHE A 101 1.13 -7.50 6.26
CA PHE A 101 0.81 -8.24 7.50
C PHE A 101 0.52 -9.70 7.21
N HIS A 102 -0.26 -9.99 6.16
CA HIS A 102 -0.51 -11.37 5.73
C HIS A 102 0.78 -12.08 5.35
N ALA A 103 1.64 -11.47 4.54
CA ALA A 103 2.92 -12.09 4.16
C ALA A 103 3.83 -12.30 5.36
N ALA A 104 3.96 -11.31 6.23
CA ALA A 104 4.81 -11.40 7.42
C ALA A 104 4.35 -12.53 8.36
N SER A 105 3.03 -12.71 8.55
CA SER A 105 2.47 -13.77 9.38
C SER A 105 2.72 -15.19 8.85
N MET A 106 2.93 -15.33 7.54
CA MET A 106 3.27 -16.61 6.90
C MET A 106 4.77 -16.90 6.91
N LEU A 107 5.62 -15.87 7.03
CA LEU A 107 7.07 -15.99 6.95
C LEU A 107 7.76 -16.04 8.33
N ALA A 108 7.10 -15.53 9.37
CA ALA A 108 7.65 -15.48 10.72
C ALA A 108 6.57 -15.68 11.79
N THR A 109 6.99 -16.09 12.99
CA THR A 109 6.07 -16.26 14.14
C THR A 109 5.59 -14.94 14.75
N GLY A 110 6.16 -13.82 14.31
CA GLY A 110 5.79 -12.47 14.68
C GLY A 110 6.68 -11.47 13.96
N PHE A 111 6.17 -10.27 13.77
CA PHE A 111 6.86 -9.19 13.05
C PHE A 111 6.79 -7.86 13.80
N SER A 112 7.74 -6.99 13.53
CA SER A 112 7.68 -5.58 13.95
C SER A 112 7.59 -4.68 12.73
N ILE A 113 6.87 -3.57 12.87
CA ILE A 113 6.72 -2.56 11.84
C ILE A 113 7.74 -1.44 12.08
N VAL A 114 8.48 -1.07 11.04
CA VAL A 114 9.36 0.10 11.03
C VAL A 114 8.81 1.10 10.03
N THR A 115 8.33 2.23 10.53
CA THR A 115 7.69 3.29 9.72
C THR A 115 8.48 4.60 9.79
N THR A 116 8.01 5.63 9.11
CA THR A 116 8.64 6.95 9.01
C THR A 116 8.55 7.73 10.31
N MET A 117 7.48 8.48 10.51
CA MET A 117 7.34 9.38 11.66
C MET A 117 6.76 8.66 12.87
N THR A 118 7.28 8.91 14.07
CA THR A 118 6.72 8.39 15.32
C THR A 118 5.23 8.74 15.46
N ARG A 119 4.80 9.91 15.01
CA ARG A 119 3.37 10.32 15.05
C ARG A 119 2.46 9.46 14.18
N THR A 120 2.99 8.75 13.16
CA THR A 120 2.21 7.85 12.29
C THR A 120 2.13 6.42 12.81
N CYS A 121 2.87 6.07 13.87
CA CYS A 121 2.80 4.74 14.46
C CYS A 121 1.37 4.36 14.86
N ILE A 122 0.58 5.30 15.37
CA ILE A 122 -0.82 5.08 15.73
C ILE A 122 -1.69 4.64 14.55
N ILE A 123 -1.35 5.06 13.32
CA ILE A 123 -2.05 4.62 12.11
C ILE A 123 -1.79 3.13 11.88
N ALA A 124 -0.50 2.74 11.92
CA ALA A 124 -0.11 1.33 11.77
C ALA A 124 -0.69 0.44 12.88
N GLU A 125 -0.70 0.90 14.14
CA GLU A 125 -1.31 0.18 15.27
C GLU A 125 -2.81 -0.06 15.05
N ARG A 126 -3.54 0.94 14.55
CA ARG A 126 -4.97 0.80 14.21
C ARG A 126 -5.21 -0.19 13.06
N LEU A 127 -4.33 -0.21 12.06
CA LEU A 127 -4.42 -1.19 10.97
C LEU A 127 -4.13 -2.61 11.48
N VAL A 128 -3.16 -2.78 12.38
CA VAL A 128 -2.88 -4.06 13.04
C VAL A 128 -4.15 -4.58 13.73
N GLN A 129 -4.85 -3.73 14.48
CA GLN A 129 -6.12 -4.08 15.14
C GLN A 129 -7.22 -4.37 14.11
N ARG A 130 -7.39 -3.48 13.14
CA ARG A 130 -8.43 -3.60 12.11
C ARG A 130 -8.34 -4.90 11.33
N TYR A 131 -7.11 -5.34 11.02
CA TYR A 131 -6.86 -6.55 10.22
C TYR A 131 -6.66 -7.81 11.07
N GLY A 132 -6.71 -7.70 12.41
CA GLY A 132 -6.66 -8.85 13.32
C GLY A 132 -5.26 -9.42 13.54
N PHE A 133 -4.21 -8.58 13.47
CA PHE A 133 -2.81 -9.00 13.62
C PHE A 133 -2.19 -8.63 14.97
N GLU A 134 -2.96 -8.31 16.01
CA GLU A 134 -2.46 -7.89 17.32
C GLU A 134 -1.59 -8.94 18.00
N HIS A 135 -1.83 -10.22 17.69
CA HIS A 135 -1.02 -11.31 18.26
C HIS A 135 0.29 -11.55 17.50
N GLN A 136 0.37 -11.17 16.23
CA GLN A 136 1.55 -11.36 15.39
C GLN A 136 2.43 -10.09 15.34
N CYS A 137 1.84 -8.90 15.35
CA CYS A 137 2.59 -7.65 15.44
C CYS A 137 3.14 -7.48 16.86
N ARG A 138 4.46 -7.41 16.98
CA ARG A 138 5.17 -7.31 18.25
C ARG A 138 5.49 -5.88 18.67
N GLY A 139 5.51 -4.95 17.70
CA GLY A 139 5.76 -3.53 17.95
C GLY A 139 5.71 -2.70 16.69
N VAL A 140 5.53 -1.38 16.87
CA VAL A 140 5.54 -0.39 15.79
C VAL A 140 6.54 0.70 16.16
N HIS A 141 7.46 1.02 15.27
CA HIS A 141 8.59 1.90 15.52
C HIS A 141 8.73 2.95 14.42
N GLY A 142 8.81 4.22 14.82
CA GLY A 142 9.11 5.32 13.93
C GLY A 142 10.63 5.56 13.81
N THR A 143 11.07 5.93 12.63
CA THR A 143 12.47 6.36 12.38
C THR A 143 12.67 7.86 12.52
N ASP A 144 11.56 8.62 12.56
CA ASP A 144 11.49 10.09 12.50
C ASP A 144 12.14 10.70 11.24
N ILE A 145 12.21 9.90 10.16
CA ILE A 145 12.54 10.35 8.82
C ILE A 145 11.24 10.81 8.16
N ALA A 146 11.18 12.03 7.63
CA ALA A 146 10.01 12.50 6.90
C ALA A 146 9.82 11.71 5.60
N VAL A 147 8.56 11.55 5.15
CA VAL A 147 8.25 10.72 3.99
C VAL A 147 8.97 11.20 2.72
N LEU A 148 9.06 12.52 2.52
CA LEU A 148 9.73 13.08 1.35
C LEU A 148 11.26 12.92 1.40
N ASP A 149 11.85 12.88 2.58
CA ASP A 149 13.31 12.69 2.74
C ASP A 149 13.75 11.28 2.26
N LEU A 150 12.82 10.33 2.16
CA LEU A 150 13.11 9.00 1.60
C LEU A 150 13.50 9.05 0.11
N GLU A 151 13.05 10.09 -0.63
CA GLU A 151 13.36 10.25 -2.06
C GLU A 151 14.84 10.57 -2.28
N ASP A 152 15.46 11.35 -1.39
CA ASP A 152 16.88 11.72 -1.48
C ASP A 152 17.81 10.55 -1.12
N GLY A 153 17.35 9.60 -0.35
CA GLY A 153 18.04 8.35 -0.02
C GLY A 153 19.41 8.55 0.62
N GLY A 154 20.18 7.49 0.63
CA GLY A 154 21.57 7.50 1.04
C GLY A 154 21.90 6.54 2.17
N GLU A 155 23.19 6.24 2.30
CA GLU A 155 23.69 5.25 3.25
C GLU A 155 23.41 5.63 4.71
N ALA A 156 23.45 6.91 5.04
CA ALA A 156 23.19 7.38 6.41
C ALA A 156 21.73 7.11 6.81
N MET A 157 20.78 7.38 5.92
CA MET A 157 19.36 7.10 6.12
C MET A 157 19.11 5.59 6.21
N THR A 158 19.71 4.82 5.30
CA THR A 158 19.60 3.33 5.33
C THR A 158 20.07 2.77 6.67
N ARG A 159 21.19 3.27 7.21
CA ARG A 159 21.69 2.89 8.53
C ARG A 159 20.74 3.27 9.66
N GLN A 160 20.16 4.46 9.61
CA GLN A 160 19.19 4.88 10.63
C GLN A 160 17.98 3.94 10.66
N ILE A 161 17.45 3.56 9.49
CA ILE A 161 16.35 2.59 9.40
C ILE A 161 16.79 1.21 9.88
N GLU A 162 17.99 0.77 9.50
CA GLU A 162 18.59 -0.50 9.97
C GLU A 162 18.74 -0.55 11.49
N ASP A 163 19.22 0.52 12.12
CA ASP A 163 19.41 0.59 13.57
C ASP A 163 18.08 0.48 14.31
N VAL A 164 17.03 1.17 13.84
CA VAL A 164 15.67 1.03 14.40
C VAL A 164 15.16 -0.39 14.23
N ALA A 165 15.36 -1.00 13.06
CA ALA A 165 14.93 -2.36 12.78
C ALA A 165 15.64 -3.38 13.66
N ARG A 166 16.96 -3.26 13.88
CA ARG A 166 17.74 -4.13 14.79
C ARG A 166 17.26 -4.02 16.24
N ALA A 167 17.00 -2.78 16.68
CA ALA A 167 16.47 -2.54 18.02
C ALA A 167 15.08 -3.18 18.19
N ALA A 168 14.21 -3.04 17.17
CA ALA A 168 12.89 -3.66 17.14
C ALA A 168 12.98 -5.21 17.21
N LEU A 169 13.80 -5.83 16.36
CA LEU A 169 13.99 -7.28 16.36
C LEU A 169 14.43 -7.81 17.74
N SER A 170 15.37 -7.12 18.38
CA SER A 170 15.89 -7.52 19.70
C SER A 170 14.87 -7.32 20.81
N ARG A 171 14.22 -6.15 20.87
CA ARG A 171 13.30 -5.76 21.93
C ARG A 171 12.00 -6.54 21.87
N ASP A 172 11.43 -6.68 20.68
CA ASP A 172 10.12 -7.26 20.46
C ASP A 172 10.19 -8.77 20.24
N ARG A 173 11.39 -9.32 20.05
CA ARG A 173 11.62 -10.73 19.70
C ARG A 173 10.85 -11.11 18.44
N SER A 174 10.79 -10.22 17.47
CA SER A 174 10.14 -10.46 16.18
C SER A 174 11.09 -11.21 15.24
N GLY A 175 10.52 -12.00 14.33
CA GLY A 175 11.26 -12.78 13.33
C GLY A 175 11.28 -12.15 11.95
N ALA A 176 10.59 -11.02 11.75
CA ALA A 176 10.53 -10.27 10.50
C ALA A 176 10.32 -8.78 10.77
N ILE A 177 10.69 -7.95 9.79
CA ILE A 177 10.40 -6.52 9.75
C ILE A 177 9.43 -6.23 8.60
N VAL A 178 8.41 -5.44 8.88
CA VAL A 178 7.51 -4.87 7.87
C VAL A 178 7.87 -3.42 7.67
N LEU A 179 8.14 -3.01 6.42
CA LEU A 179 8.42 -1.63 6.06
C LEU A 179 7.12 -0.83 6.01
N GLY A 180 6.99 0.15 6.90
CA GLY A 180 5.79 0.94 7.14
C GLY A 180 5.64 2.15 6.20
N CYS A 181 6.26 2.14 5.04
CA CYS A 181 6.12 3.18 4.02
C CYS A 181 6.48 2.63 2.64
N ALA A 182 5.68 2.96 1.61
CA ALA A 182 5.98 2.59 0.23
C ALA A 182 7.32 3.20 -0.28
N GLY A 183 7.71 4.37 0.24
CA GLY A 183 9.00 4.99 -0.08
C GLY A 183 10.22 4.20 0.40
N MET A 184 10.04 3.21 1.29
CA MET A 184 11.11 2.33 1.75
C MET A 184 11.31 1.08 0.88
N SER A 185 10.47 0.83 -0.12
CA SER A 185 10.49 -0.41 -0.93
C SER A 185 11.87 -0.71 -1.53
N ALA A 186 12.58 0.30 -2.04
CA ALA A 186 13.91 0.15 -2.61
C ALA A 186 14.97 -0.36 -1.59
N LEU A 187 14.74 -0.20 -0.29
CA LEU A 187 15.65 -0.61 0.79
C LEU A 187 15.45 -2.07 1.22
N CYS A 188 14.37 -2.72 0.79
CA CYS A 188 13.94 -4.03 1.25
C CYS A 188 15.02 -5.09 1.13
N GLN A 189 15.65 -5.21 -0.04
CA GLN A 189 16.71 -6.20 -0.27
C GLN A 189 17.94 -5.93 0.60
N THR A 190 18.44 -4.69 0.61
CA THR A 190 19.61 -4.29 1.41
C THR A 190 19.38 -4.55 2.90
N LEU A 191 18.19 -4.21 3.42
CA LEU A 191 17.85 -4.44 4.81
C LEU A 191 17.72 -5.94 5.13
N THR A 192 17.15 -6.74 4.21
CA THR A 192 17.07 -8.20 4.35
C THR A 192 18.47 -8.82 4.50
N GLU A 193 19.39 -8.44 3.62
CA GLU A 193 20.78 -8.92 3.64
C GLU A 193 21.51 -8.52 4.92
N ARG A 194 21.34 -7.28 5.39
CA ARG A 194 22.02 -6.74 6.58
C ARG A 194 21.44 -7.26 7.89
N LEU A 195 20.12 -7.43 7.97
CA LEU A 195 19.44 -7.88 9.18
C LEU A 195 19.43 -9.42 9.32
N GLY A 196 19.53 -10.15 8.20
CA GLY A 196 19.52 -11.62 8.22
C GLY A 196 18.14 -12.22 8.54
N VAL A 197 17.06 -11.44 8.44
CA VAL A 197 15.67 -11.85 8.63
C VAL A 197 14.82 -11.34 7.46
N PRO A 198 13.62 -11.91 7.22
CA PRO A 198 12.72 -11.37 6.23
C PRO A 198 12.38 -9.90 6.52
N VAL A 199 12.59 -9.04 5.52
CA VAL A 199 12.09 -7.67 5.49
C VAL A 199 11.00 -7.62 4.43
N ILE A 200 9.82 -7.14 4.80
CA ILE A 200 8.62 -7.22 3.98
C ILE A 200 8.34 -5.86 3.37
N ASP A 201 8.41 -5.79 2.06
CA ASP A 201 7.92 -4.66 1.26
C ASP A 201 6.45 -4.88 0.89
N GLY A 202 5.57 -4.02 1.39
CA GLY A 202 4.14 -4.11 1.14
C GLY A 202 3.77 -3.92 -0.34
N VAL A 203 4.52 -3.12 -1.10
CA VAL A 203 4.29 -2.92 -2.54
C VAL A 203 4.53 -4.22 -3.30
N ALA A 204 5.67 -4.86 -3.08
CA ALA A 204 6.02 -6.11 -3.74
C ALA A 204 5.01 -7.22 -3.42
N VAL A 205 4.63 -7.35 -2.14
CA VAL A 205 3.64 -8.35 -1.71
C VAL A 205 2.28 -8.07 -2.32
N ALA A 206 1.80 -6.82 -2.29
CA ALA A 206 0.49 -6.47 -2.83
C ALA A 206 0.40 -6.72 -4.34
N VAL A 207 1.47 -6.45 -5.10
CA VAL A 207 1.55 -6.79 -6.53
C VAL A 207 1.39 -8.29 -6.73
N LYS A 208 2.13 -9.13 -5.99
CA LYS A 208 2.04 -10.59 -6.11
C LYS A 208 0.69 -11.15 -5.69
N PHE A 209 0.11 -10.62 -4.63
CA PHE A 209 -1.24 -11.02 -4.21
C PHE A 209 -2.29 -10.57 -5.22
N ALA A 210 -2.19 -9.37 -5.80
CA ALA A 210 -3.09 -8.90 -6.84
C ALA A 210 -3.04 -9.80 -8.07
N GLU A 211 -1.84 -10.20 -8.52
CA GLU A 211 -1.66 -11.16 -9.63
C GLU A 211 -2.35 -12.49 -9.33
N ALA A 212 -2.15 -13.05 -8.14
CA ALA A 212 -2.74 -14.32 -7.74
C ALA A 212 -4.27 -14.24 -7.63
N LEU A 213 -4.80 -13.19 -7.00
CA LEU A 213 -6.25 -13.02 -6.84
C LEU A 213 -6.96 -12.74 -8.16
N ALA A 214 -6.35 -11.94 -9.05
CA ALA A 214 -6.89 -11.71 -10.38
C ALA A 214 -6.94 -13.00 -11.22
N ALA A 215 -5.90 -13.83 -11.15
CA ALA A 215 -5.89 -15.13 -11.82
C ALA A 215 -6.96 -16.08 -11.27
N LEU A 216 -7.18 -16.12 -9.96
CA LEU A 216 -8.23 -16.89 -9.31
C LEU A 216 -9.63 -16.39 -9.70
N ALA A 217 -9.86 -15.08 -9.72
CA ALA A 217 -11.13 -14.49 -10.15
C ALA A 217 -11.46 -14.84 -11.60
N ALA A 218 -10.47 -14.75 -12.50
CA ALA A 218 -10.64 -15.12 -13.90
C ALA A 218 -11.02 -16.62 -14.06
N SER A 219 -10.37 -17.53 -13.31
CA SER A 219 -10.66 -18.96 -13.37
C SER A 219 -12.03 -19.31 -12.79
N SER A 220 -12.49 -18.61 -11.75
CA SER A 220 -13.80 -18.84 -11.12
C SER A 220 -14.95 -18.41 -12.03
N LEU A 221 -14.78 -17.34 -12.81
CA LEU A 221 -15.78 -16.86 -13.76
C LEU A 221 -15.92 -17.77 -14.99
N THR A 222 -14.86 -18.47 -15.40
CA THR A 222 -14.91 -19.40 -16.53
C THR A 222 -15.55 -20.75 -16.18
N SER A 223 -15.62 -21.12 -14.90
CA SER A 223 -16.20 -22.38 -14.44
C SER A 223 -17.71 -22.31 -14.13
N SER A 224 -18.27 -21.11 -14.01
CA SER A 224 -19.70 -20.90 -13.75
C SER A 224 -20.40 -20.38 -15.00
N THR A 225 -20.97 -21.29 -15.80
CA THR A 225 -21.92 -20.95 -16.88
C THR A 225 -23.28 -20.48 -16.35
N GLU A 226 -23.50 -20.46 -15.05
CA GLU A 226 -24.67 -19.85 -14.42
C GLU A 226 -24.17 -18.81 -13.39
N GLY A 227 -24.33 -17.54 -13.78
CA GLY A 227 -23.79 -16.42 -13.03
C GLY A 227 -24.23 -16.40 -11.57
N ILE A 228 -23.27 -16.50 -10.67
CA ILE A 228 -23.37 -15.73 -9.43
C ILE A 228 -23.21 -14.29 -9.91
N ALA A 229 -24.36 -13.60 -10.08
CA ALA A 229 -24.35 -12.18 -10.26
C ALA A 229 -23.49 -11.62 -9.11
N ALA A 230 -22.36 -11.00 -9.43
CA ALA A 230 -21.64 -10.19 -8.47
C ALA A 230 -22.70 -9.33 -7.79
N LEU A 231 -22.83 -9.45 -6.47
CA LEU A 231 -23.73 -8.60 -5.72
C LEU A 231 -23.38 -7.19 -6.16
N PRO A 232 -24.33 -6.41 -6.72
CA PRO A 232 -24.04 -5.03 -7.07
C PRO A 232 -23.81 -4.29 -5.75
N LEU A 233 -22.57 -4.27 -5.30
CA LEU A 233 -22.14 -3.34 -4.27
C LEU A 233 -22.46 -1.97 -4.84
N ALA A 234 -23.27 -1.23 -4.12
CA ALA A 234 -23.98 -0.02 -4.46
C ALA A 234 -23.44 0.69 -5.71
N ARG A 235 -24.27 0.88 -6.72
CA ARG A 235 -24.00 1.77 -7.84
C ARG A 235 -23.59 3.12 -7.25
N VAL A 236 -22.28 3.39 -7.18
CA VAL A 236 -21.81 4.75 -7.06
C VAL A 236 -22.37 5.44 -8.28
N GLN A 237 -23.32 6.36 -8.09
CA GLN A 237 -23.89 7.12 -9.18
C GLN A 237 -22.75 7.82 -9.88
N ALA A 238 -22.49 7.44 -11.14
CA ALA A 238 -21.40 7.95 -11.97
C ALA A 238 -21.46 9.47 -12.23
N ASP A 239 -22.50 10.15 -11.73
CA ASP A 239 -22.81 11.56 -12.00
C ASP A 239 -22.45 12.53 -10.87
N ALA A 240 -21.90 12.08 -9.75
CA ALA A 240 -21.38 12.98 -8.72
C ALA A 240 -19.94 13.38 -9.03
N ALA A 241 -19.73 14.17 -10.08
CA ALA A 241 -18.55 15.02 -10.15
C ALA A 241 -18.58 15.92 -8.90
N LEU A 242 -17.71 15.66 -7.92
CA LEU A 242 -17.46 16.62 -6.86
C LEU A 242 -17.00 17.92 -7.53
N PRO A 243 -17.69 19.06 -7.34
CA PRO A 243 -17.25 20.33 -7.91
C PRO A 243 -16.06 20.83 -7.09
N LEU A 244 -14.89 20.25 -7.30
CA LEU A 244 -13.63 20.75 -6.77
C LEU A 244 -13.06 21.72 -7.80
N GLY A 245 -13.45 22.99 -7.73
CA GLY A 245 -12.84 24.01 -8.56
C GLY A 245 -13.71 25.20 -8.91
N ALA A 246 -14.18 25.95 -7.92
CA ALA A 246 -14.45 27.37 -8.11
C ALA A 246 -13.62 28.11 -7.05
N GLY A 247 -12.63 28.86 -7.52
CA GLY A 247 -11.62 29.53 -6.72
C GLY A 247 -12.19 30.32 -5.53
N VAL A 248 -11.57 30.10 -4.39
CA VAL A 248 -11.56 31.09 -3.32
C VAL A 248 -10.33 31.94 -3.62
N ASN A 249 -10.55 33.08 -4.27
CA ASN A 249 -9.58 34.17 -4.29
C ASN A 249 -9.54 34.80 -2.89
N PRO A 250 -8.35 35.31 -2.45
CA PRO A 250 -8.04 35.73 -1.08
C PRO A 250 -8.86 36.91 -0.61
#